data_00a80dd639dd232b7283625eb2c83717
#
_entry.id   00a80dd639dd232b7283625eb2c83717
#
_cell.length_a   1.000
_cell.length_b   1.000
_cell.length_c   1.000
_cell.angle_alpha   90.00
_cell.angle_beta   90.00
_cell.angle_gamma   90.00
#
_symmetry.space_group_name_H-M   'P 1'
#
loop_
_entity.id
_entity.type
_entity.pdbx_description
1 polymer ?
#
loop_
_entity_poly.entity_id
_entity_poly.type
_entity_poly.pdbx_seq_one_letter_code
_entity_poly.pdbx_strand_id
1 'polypeptide(L)'
;KYGKSVKGIEPFADRFVLTRRPVVRAGSYDIEKVRSSLRKTMWSKVEIVRCKKSLTEALKRLRGWRKIENAFFATRRELEVKNMITVARLIATAALLRKGSVGAHYRSDFKEPGKNWKRHILLKVHR
;
A
#
# COMPACT_ATOMS: atom_id res chain seq x y z
N LYS A 1 -11.97 8.31 -22.98
CA LYS A 1 -11.04 9.42 -22.59
C LYS A 1 -10.70 9.25 -21.12
N TYR A 2 -9.61 8.52 -20.85
CA TYR A 2 -9.08 8.28 -19.50
C TYR A 2 -7.93 9.25 -19.26
N GLY A 3 -7.94 9.94 -18.11
CA GLY A 3 -6.74 10.52 -17.56
C GLY A 3 -6.58 12.02 -17.66
N LYS A 4 -7.29 12.78 -16.82
CA LYS A 4 -6.70 14.04 -16.35
C LYS A 4 -5.93 13.74 -15.07
N SER A 5 -4.61 13.97 -15.10
CA SER A 5 -3.74 13.94 -13.93
C SER A 5 -4.27 14.92 -12.89
N VAL A 6 -4.44 14.48 -11.65
CA VAL A 6 -4.79 15.36 -10.54
C VAL A 6 -3.52 16.15 -10.20
N LYS A 7 -3.43 17.40 -10.66
CA LYS A 7 -2.40 18.34 -10.22
C LYS A 7 -2.53 18.55 -8.70
N GLY A 8 -1.43 18.41 -7.97
CA GLY A 8 -1.34 18.76 -6.55
C GLY A 8 -1.24 17.60 -5.57
N ILE A 9 -1.10 16.37 -6.04
CA ILE A 9 -0.60 15.28 -5.22
C ILE A 9 0.85 15.10 -5.63
N GLU A 10 1.78 15.57 -4.79
CA GLU A 10 3.16 15.11 -4.84
C GLU A 10 3.08 13.59 -5.06
N PRO A 11 3.58 13.07 -6.18
CA PRO A 11 3.62 11.64 -6.34
C PRO A 11 4.38 11.14 -5.13
N PHE A 12 3.78 10.20 -4.41
CA PHE A 12 4.47 9.42 -3.41
C PHE A 12 5.55 8.67 -4.22
N ALA A 13 6.62 9.42 -4.50
CA ALA A 13 7.71 9.04 -5.40
C ALA A 13 8.63 8.06 -4.68
N ASP A 14 8.05 7.00 -4.17
CA ASP A 14 8.78 5.77 -4.03
C ASP A 14 8.95 5.22 -5.45
N ARG A 15 9.99 5.69 -6.14
CA ARG A 15 10.50 5.04 -7.35
C ARG A 15 10.57 3.54 -7.06
N PHE A 16 9.69 2.77 -7.66
CA PHE A 16 9.93 1.35 -7.85
C PHE A 16 11.13 1.23 -8.80
N VAL A 17 12.31 1.36 -8.24
CA VAL A 17 13.52 1.03 -8.98
C VAL A 17 13.56 -0.49 -8.97
N LEU A 18 13.26 -1.09 -10.11
CA LEU A 18 13.65 -2.45 -10.40
C LEU A 18 15.19 -2.47 -10.47
N THR A 19 15.84 -2.46 -9.31
CA THR A 19 17.27 -2.68 -9.26
C THR A 19 17.51 -4.13 -9.66
N ARG A 20 18.28 -4.33 -10.73
CA ARG A 20 18.66 -5.64 -11.29
C ARG A 20 19.47 -6.52 -10.33
N ARG A 21 19.68 -6.13 -9.08
CA ARG A 21 20.45 -6.91 -8.10
C ARG A 21 19.64 -7.10 -6.83
N PRO A 22 19.31 -8.35 -6.46
CA PRO A 22 18.78 -8.66 -5.15
C PRO A 22 19.86 -8.36 -4.11
N VAL A 23 19.62 -7.38 -3.25
CA VAL A 23 20.61 -6.93 -2.26
C VAL A 23 20.60 -7.80 -1.00
N VAL A 24 19.56 -8.61 -0.79
CA VAL A 24 19.42 -9.39 0.45
C VAL A 24 18.85 -10.77 0.12
N ARG A 25 19.50 -11.84 0.60
CA ARG A 25 18.91 -13.18 0.63
C ARG A 25 17.81 -13.22 1.70
N ALA A 26 16.67 -13.84 1.38
CA ALA A 26 15.50 -13.91 2.25
C ALA A 26 15.72 -14.62 3.60
N GLY A 27 16.76 -15.42 3.74
CA GLY A 27 17.03 -16.20 4.94
C GLY A 27 17.22 -15.42 6.26
N SER A 28 17.20 -14.07 6.21
CA SER A 28 17.31 -13.23 7.40
C SER A 28 15.95 -12.79 7.98
N TYR A 29 14.82 -13.13 7.33
CA TYR A 29 13.49 -12.71 7.77
C TYR A 29 12.63 -13.90 8.20
N ASP A 30 12.02 -13.79 9.37
CA ASP A 30 10.93 -14.67 9.77
C ASP A 30 9.66 -14.29 8.97
N ILE A 31 9.48 -14.99 7.85
CA ILE A 31 8.41 -14.72 6.88
C ILE A 31 7.01 -14.91 7.50
N GLU A 32 6.84 -15.88 8.40
CA GLU A 32 5.56 -16.10 9.07
C GLU A 32 5.22 -14.98 10.05
N LYS A 33 6.21 -14.48 10.76
CA LYS A 33 6.05 -13.33 11.65
C LYS A 33 5.71 -12.07 10.86
N VAL A 34 6.36 -11.86 9.71
CA VAL A 34 6.04 -10.75 8.81
C VAL A 34 4.62 -10.89 8.29
N ARG A 35 4.22 -12.07 7.81
CA ARG A 35 2.86 -12.36 7.32
C ARG A 35 1.80 -12.07 8.39
N SER A 36 2.00 -12.57 9.59
CA SER A 36 1.08 -12.35 10.72
C SER A 36 0.96 -10.86 11.07
N SER A 37 2.10 -10.16 11.17
CA SER A 37 2.14 -8.73 11.46
C SER A 37 1.50 -7.88 10.36
N LEU A 38 1.68 -8.27 9.10
CA LEU A 38 1.03 -7.64 7.95
C LEU A 38 -0.49 -7.76 8.04
N ARG A 39 -1.00 -8.98 8.25
CA ARG A 39 -2.44 -9.23 8.39
C ARG A 39 -3.03 -8.42 9.54
N LYS A 40 -2.37 -8.41 10.71
CA LYS A 40 -2.78 -7.62 11.87
C LYS A 40 -2.81 -6.12 11.56
N THR A 41 -1.80 -5.62 10.83
CA THR A 41 -1.74 -4.20 10.45
C THR A 41 -2.88 -3.84 9.49
N MET A 42 -3.12 -4.65 8.47
CA MET A 42 -4.20 -4.41 7.50
C MET A 42 -5.56 -4.47 8.17
N TRP A 43 -5.79 -5.46 9.03
CA TRP A 43 -7.03 -5.59 9.80
C TRP A 43 -7.27 -4.39 10.72
N SER A 44 -6.29 -3.99 11.52
CA SER A 44 -6.48 -2.96 12.55
C SER A 44 -6.40 -1.51 12.05
N LYS A 45 -5.83 -1.25 10.84
CA LYS A 45 -5.54 0.10 10.36
C LYS A 45 -6.14 0.44 8.99
N VAL A 46 -6.45 -0.56 8.16
CA VAL A 46 -6.86 -0.37 6.76
C VAL A 46 -8.22 -1.01 6.47
N GLU A 47 -8.86 -1.58 7.44
CA GLU A 47 -10.17 -2.21 7.42
C GLU A 47 -11.27 -1.32 6.78
N ILE A 48 -12.52 -1.46 7.18
CA ILE A 48 -13.67 -0.73 6.60
C ILE A 48 -13.66 0.73 7.06
N VAL A 49 -13.49 0.96 8.37
CA VAL A 49 -13.47 2.31 8.95
C VAL A 49 -12.06 2.87 8.95
N ARG A 50 -11.83 3.86 8.14
CA ARG A 50 -10.50 4.43 7.87
C ARG A 50 -10.44 5.90 8.25
N CYS A 51 -9.26 6.36 8.65
CA CYS A 51 -8.96 7.79 8.77
C CYS A 51 -7.52 8.07 8.34
N LYS A 52 -7.18 9.33 8.13
CA LYS A 52 -5.81 9.75 7.76
C LYS A 52 -4.77 9.18 8.73
N LYS A 53 -5.04 9.24 10.04
CA LYS A 53 -4.13 8.76 11.09
C LYS A 53 -3.85 7.25 10.93
N SER A 54 -4.91 6.42 10.90
CA SER A 54 -4.76 4.96 10.82
C SER A 54 -4.05 4.54 9.53
N LEU A 55 -4.39 5.14 8.38
CA LEU A 55 -3.78 4.85 7.09
C LEU A 55 -2.30 5.28 7.04
N THR A 56 -1.96 6.43 7.63
CA THR A 56 -0.56 6.90 7.70
C THR A 56 0.28 5.97 8.60
N GLU A 57 -0.27 5.52 9.73
CA GLU A 57 0.39 4.54 10.60
C GLU A 57 0.60 3.20 9.88
N ALA A 58 -0.40 2.72 9.13
CA ALA A 58 -0.26 1.52 8.32
C ALA A 58 0.87 1.67 7.30
N LEU A 59 0.89 2.75 6.54
CA LEU A 59 1.94 3.02 5.56
C LEU A 59 3.33 3.11 6.20
N LYS A 60 3.45 3.73 7.38
CA LYS A 60 4.71 3.77 8.14
C LYS A 60 5.22 2.36 8.48
N ARG A 61 4.32 1.47 8.94
CA ARG A 61 4.68 0.06 9.23
C ARG A 61 5.07 -0.69 7.96
N LEU A 62 4.30 -0.54 6.88
CA LEU A 62 4.57 -1.17 5.60
C LEU A 62 5.92 -0.74 4.99
N ARG A 63 6.33 0.51 5.18
CA ARG A 63 7.68 0.98 4.80
C ARG A 63 8.80 0.23 5.49
N GLY A 64 8.61 -0.20 6.73
CA GLY A 64 9.59 -1.00 7.47
C GLY A 64 9.93 -2.32 6.76
N TRP A 65 9.01 -2.84 5.93
CA TRP A 65 9.21 -4.08 5.17
C TRP A 65 9.68 -3.86 3.73
N ARG A 66 10.03 -2.64 3.34
CA ARG A 66 10.50 -2.32 1.97
C ARG A 66 11.72 -3.14 1.55
N LYS A 67 12.60 -3.49 2.48
CA LYS A 67 13.74 -4.37 2.21
C LYS A 67 13.30 -5.76 1.75
N ILE A 68 12.18 -6.26 2.27
CA ILE A 68 11.60 -7.54 1.88
C ILE A 68 11.05 -7.47 0.44
N GLU A 69 10.43 -6.36 0.02
CA GLU A 69 9.96 -6.20 -1.35
C GLU A 69 11.08 -6.30 -2.39
N ASN A 70 12.29 -5.88 -2.03
CA ASN A 70 13.46 -5.89 -2.90
C ASN A 70 14.34 -7.14 -2.73
N ALA A 71 13.99 -8.04 -1.80
CA ALA A 71 14.76 -9.25 -1.56
C ALA A 71 14.52 -10.32 -2.65
N PHE A 72 15.51 -11.17 -2.86
CA PHE A 72 15.37 -12.38 -3.65
C PHE A 72 14.76 -13.50 -2.78
N PHE A 73 13.75 -14.16 -3.29
CA PHE A 73 13.03 -15.22 -2.62
C PHE A 73 13.08 -16.50 -3.45
N ALA A 74 13.35 -17.61 -2.79
CA ALA A 74 13.44 -18.91 -3.42
C ALA A 74 12.16 -19.73 -3.29
N THR A 75 11.36 -19.48 -2.24
CA THR A 75 10.15 -20.25 -1.96
C THR A 75 8.88 -19.50 -2.38
N ARG A 76 7.86 -20.29 -2.75
CA ARG A 76 6.51 -19.75 -3.04
C ARG A 76 5.97 -18.90 -1.88
N ARG A 77 6.18 -19.35 -0.65
CA ARG A 77 5.67 -18.70 0.56
C ARG A 77 6.28 -17.32 0.79
N GLU A 78 7.56 -17.19 0.54
CA GLU A 78 8.27 -15.91 0.59
C GLU A 78 7.77 -14.95 -0.50
N LEU A 79 7.57 -15.44 -1.72
CA LEU A 79 7.02 -14.65 -2.83
C LEU A 79 5.59 -14.17 -2.54
N GLU A 80 4.77 -15.01 -1.93
CA GLU A 80 3.42 -14.63 -1.49
C GLU A 80 3.47 -13.46 -0.50
N VAL A 81 4.32 -13.51 0.51
CA VAL A 81 4.46 -12.43 1.50
C VAL A 81 4.97 -11.14 0.86
N LYS A 82 5.93 -11.23 -0.04
CA LYS A 82 6.39 -10.09 -0.85
C LYS A 82 5.23 -9.43 -1.60
N ASN A 83 4.44 -10.22 -2.32
CA ASN A 83 3.29 -9.72 -3.06
C ASN A 83 2.23 -9.12 -2.12
N MET A 84 1.98 -9.75 -0.96
CA MET A 84 1.06 -9.23 0.04
C MET A 84 1.50 -7.85 0.54
N ILE A 85 2.79 -7.61 0.79
CA ILE A 85 3.32 -6.29 1.21
C ILE A 85 3.07 -5.25 0.13
N THR A 86 3.37 -5.58 -1.13
CA THR A 86 3.15 -4.68 -2.27
C THR A 86 1.67 -4.31 -2.41
N VAL A 87 0.78 -5.31 -2.39
CA VAL A 87 -0.67 -5.09 -2.50
C VAL A 87 -1.21 -4.29 -1.30
N ALA A 88 -0.78 -4.60 -0.08
CA ALA A 88 -1.17 -3.88 1.13
C ALA A 88 -0.80 -2.39 1.04
N ARG A 89 0.39 -2.09 0.52
CA ARG A 89 0.86 -0.72 0.33
C ARG A 89 0.04 0.02 -0.73
N LEU A 90 -0.28 -0.63 -1.84
CA LEU A 90 -1.14 -0.04 -2.88
C LEU A 90 -2.54 0.25 -2.34
N ILE A 91 -3.14 -0.68 -1.60
CA ILE A 91 -4.47 -0.51 -0.98
C ILE A 91 -4.45 0.66 0.01
N ALA A 92 -3.48 0.68 0.94
CA ALA A 92 -3.39 1.73 1.95
C ALA A 92 -3.12 3.11 1.32
N THR A 93 -2.31 3.18 0.26
CA THR A 93 -2.04 4.41 -0.50
C THR A 93 -3.30 4.90 -1.21
N ALA A 94 -3.99 4.04 -1.94
CA ALA A 94 -5.23 4.39 -2.63
C ALA A 94 -6.32 4.84 -1.64
N ALA A 95 -6.43 4.16 -0.49
CA ALA A 95 -7.37 4.53 0.57
C ALA A 95 -7.04 5.89 1.19
N LEU A 96 -5.75 6.21 1.38
CA LEU A 96 -5.31 7.51 1.89
C LEU A 96 -5.58 8.64 0.90
N LEU A 97 -5.34 8.40 -0.38
CA LEU A 97 -5.58 9.36 -1.47
C LEU A 97 -7.06 9.67 -1.64
N ARG A 98 -7.95 8.70 -1.46
CA ARG A 98 -9.39 8.89 -1.59
C ARG A 98 -9.95 9.65 -0.38
N LYS A 99 -10.24 10.93 -0.59
CA LYS A 99 -10.86 11.83 0.40
C LYS A 99 -12.38 11.84 0.22
N GLY A 100 -13.04 10.74 0.57
CA GLY A 100 -14.49 10.60 0.46
C GLY A 100 -14.90 9.17 0.76
N SER A 101 -16.12 8.98 1.26
CA SER A 101 -16.71 7.68 1.58
C SER A 101 -17.60 7.20 0.46
N VAL A 102 -17.30 6.01 -0.10
CA VAL A 102 -18.09 5.39 -1.19
C VAL A 102 -18.09 3.87 -1.02
N GLY A 103 -19.26 3.27 -0.96
CA GLY A 103 -19.41 1.83 -0.77
C GLY A 103 -18.71 1.34 0.50
N ALA A 104 -17.96 0.26 0.41
CA ALA A 104 -17.19 -0.31 1.53
C ALA A 104 -15.98 0.54 1.95
N HIS A 105 -15.64 1.60 1.21
CA HIS A 105 -14.59 2.53 1.61
C HIS A 105 -15.18 3.63 2.47
N TYR A 106 -15.13 3.49 3.78
CA TYR A 106 -15.61 4.49 4.72
C TYR A 106 -14.45 5.26 5.36
N ARG A 107 -14.47 6.58 5.21
CA ARG A 107 -13.50 7.52 5.80
C ARG A 107 -14.18 8.33 6.90
N SER A 108 -13.83 8.07 8.17
CA SER A 108 -14.41 8.81 9.31
C SER A 108 -14.06 10.30 9.30
N ASP A 109 -12.97 10.68 8.63
CA ASP A 109 -12.54 12.06 8.40
C ASP A 109 -13.08 12.68 7.09
N PHE A 110 -13.78 11.92 6.25
CA PHE A 110 -14.42 12.34 5.01
C PHE A 110 -15.70 11.53 4.80
N LYS A 111 -16.73 11.77 5.61
CA LYS A 111 -17.97 10.98 5.63
C LYS A 111 -18.75 11.03 4.32
N GLU A 112 -18.73 12.18 3.66
CA GLU A 112 -19.44 12.38 2.42
C GLU A 112 -18.66 11.87 1.20
N PRO A 113 -19.36 11.46 0.14
CA PRO A 113 -18.73 10.92 -1.07
C PRO A 113 -18.03 11.98 -1.93
N GLY A 114 -17.75 13.15 -1.49
CA GLY A 114 -17.01 14.21 -2.15
C GLY A 114 -17.19 14.30 -3.67
N LYS A 115 -17.55 15.44 -4.22
CA LYS A 115 -17.93 15.65 -5.65
C LYS A 115 -16.91 15.13 -6.67
N ASN A 116 -15.63 15.07 -6.31
CA ASN A 116 -14.53 14.69 -7.21
C ASN A 116 -14.14 13.20 -7.16
N TRP A 117 -14.83 12.36 -6.36
CA TRP A 117 -14.42 10.97 -6.14
C TRP A 117 -15.24 9.91 -6.87
N LYS A 118 -16.10 10.33 -7.82
CA LYS A 118 -16.78 9.43 -8.77
C LYS A 118 -15.84 8.91 -9.88
N ARG A 119 -14.56 8.65 -9.54
CA ARG A 119 -13.55 8.18 -10.50
C ARG A 119 -12.62 7.17 -9.85
N HIS A 120 -11.99 6.34 -10.67
CA HIS A 120 -11.00 5.38 -10.23
C HIS A 120 -9.66 6.05 -9.92
N ILE A 121 -8.91 5.49 -8.96
CA ILE A 121 -7.52 5.85 -8.70
C ILE A 121 -6.65 4.87 -9.47
N LEU A 122 -5.81 5.38 -10.34
CA LEU A 122 -4.82 4.60 -11.08
C LEU A 122 -3.45 4.85 -10.48
N LEU A 123 -2.82 3.80 -9.98
CA LEU A 123 -1.45 3.82 -9.49
C LEU A 123 -0.55 3.27 -10.60
N LYS A 124 0.34 4.11 -11.12
CA LYS A 124 1.27 3.76 -12.19
C LYS A 124 2.70 3.84 -11.69
N VAL A 125 3.50 2.83 -12.03
CA VAL A 125 4.95 2.88 -11.83
C VAL A 125 5.55 3.77 -12.92
N HIS A 126 6.24 4.82 -12.54
CA HIS A 126 7.10 5.56 -13.46
C HIS A 126 8.40 4.76 -13.66
N ARG A 127 8.63 4.36 -14.89
CA ARG A 127 9.93 3.82 -15.34
C ARG A 127 10.86 4.96 -15.65
#